data_8115f5b44e5def35d29155e78266aa45
#
_entry.id   8115f5b44e5def35d29155e78266aa45
#
_cell.length_a   1.000
_cell.length_b   1.000
_cell.length_c   1.000
_cell.angle_alpha   90.00
_cell.angle_beta   90.00
_cell.angle_gamma   90.00
#
_symmetry.space_group_name_H-M   'P 1'
#
loop_
_entity.id
_entity.type
_entity.pdbx_description
1 polymer ?
#
loop_
_entity_poly.entity_id
_entity_poly.type
_entity_poly.pdbx_seq_one_letter_code
_entity_poly.pdbx_strand_id
1 'polypeptide(L)'
;MRDEVKTGLPRAARVTRPALPILLTGVFALVLLTVAGLIVLENYRNALKEGEARALSSAHVVAAHLEWMIEASDQALRRIETEVGDRPIDASPNLAADLLRAVGQLPAGFQYSLLDDAGVVRFSSAGGDALGSISDSQNERAFFARLRDGQELTFTRLLDNERAGKPSFTVARRIDRNGIFRGVASITIPNESLDGFWASMGLGPNSTILIIRDDGWLIARRPAATRPIDLSTTAWYPMTRQMSSGFYHSPVSPIDGHARIVAFWKVSGWPLIALAAIARQEILDQFWRNLFSDALVMLPLMALLVLGAFWINRLLYRTAVRNEELEQAVERNRFLLREIHHRVKNNLQAVLALVRLQALPVDARDDMTRRIAAMIAVHEQIYQNDQFEQVEVAPYATKLINDIASGYETPVVLNLRLQALTVDREQALPLGMIINEVVSNSFKYAFVGRQSGKLSVELGEDGDNLSLVIRDDGPGIEAFNRTGGMGSKLIANFVKQLGGHFTTHNDGGAVFSLEVPRVRAPQQAA
;
A
#
# COMPACT_ATOMS: atom_id res chain seq x y z
N MET A 1 57.49 12.77 -38.33
CA MET A 1 56.37 13.46 -37.64
C MET A 1 55.25 12.44 -37.57
N ARG A 2 55.09 11.80 -36.40
CA ARG A 2 54.09 10.77 -36.16
C ARG A 2 52.86 11.48 -35.55
N ASP A 3 51.77 11.58 -36.29
CA ASP A 3 50.48 12.02 -35.74
C ASP A 3 49.78 10.82 -35.11
N GLU A 4 49.67 10.89 -33.80
CA GLU A 4 48.84 9.97 -33.00
C GLU A 4 47.37 10.22 -33.29
N VAL A 5 46.77 9.28 -34.01
CA VAL A 5 45.30 9.17 -34.11
C VAL A 5 44.77 8.71 -32.76
N LYS A 6 44.33 9.67 -31.93
CA LYS A 6 43.55 9.39 -30.73
C LYS A 6 42.20 8.80 -31.14
N THR A 7 42.11 7.47 -31.11
CA THR A 7 40.85 6.73 -31.12
C THR A 7 40.11 7.03 -29.81
N GLY A 8 39.24 8.02 -29.87
CA GLY A 8 38.26 8.28 -28.83
C GLY A 8 37.26 7.12 -28.76
N LEU A 9 37.57 6.12 -27.95
CA LEU A 9 36.56 5.15 -27.51
C LEU A 9 35.44 5.92 -26.81
N PRO A 10 34.16 5.74 -27.17
CA PRO A 10 33.06 6.35 -26.47
C PRO A 10 33.14 5.88 -25.01
N ARG A 11 33.19 6.83 -24.06
CA ARG A 11 33.07 6.57 -22.64
C ARG A 11 31.82 5.71 -22.46
N ALA A 12 32.05 4.45 -22.04
CA ALA A 12 30.97 3.60 -21.57
C ALA A 12 30.13 4.43 -20.59
N ALA A 13 28.90 4.72 -20.98
CA ALA A 13 27.93 5.37 -20.12
C ALA A 13 27.88 4.49 -18.87
N ARG A 14 28.37 5.00 -17.73
CA ARG A 14 28.23 4.31 -16.45
C ARG A 14 26.74 4.15 -16.26
N VAL A 15 26.27 2.91 -16.31
CA VAL A 15 24.92 2.57 -15.85
C VAL A 15 24.83 3.13 -14.45
N THR A 16 24.29 4.33 -14.32
CA THR A 16 24.01 4.93 -13.03
C THR A 16 23.02 3.98 -12.37
N ARG A 17 23.50 3.26 -11.34
CA ARG A 17 22.60 2.43 -10.50
C ARG A 17 21.37 3.29 -10.25
N PRO A 18 20.17 2.81 -10.53
CA PRO A 18 18.98 3.62 -10.35
C PRO A 18 18.83 3.91 -8.85
N ALA A 19 19.47 4.98 -8.38
CA ALA A 19 19.38 5.44 -6.98
C ALA A 19 17.93 5.79 -6.64
N LEU A 20 17.17 6.27 -7.62
CA LEU A 20 15.79 6.70 -7.47
C LEU A 20 14.84 5.58 -7.01
N PRO A 21 14.80 4.38 -7.61
CA PRO A 21 13.92 3.30 -7.13
C PRO A 21 14.29 2.79 -5.74
N ILE A 22 15.58 2.74 -5.39
CA ILE A 22 16.03 2.35 -4.04
C ILE A 22 15.60 3.41 -3.02
N LEU A 23 15.76 4.69 -3.35
CA LEU A 23 15.32 5.80 -2.53
C LEU A 23 13.79 5.77 -2.34
N LEU A 24 13.02 5.56 -3.41
CA LEU A 24 11.55 5.45 -3.34
C LEU A 24 11.11 4.27 -2.48
N THR A 25 11.75 3.12 -2.60
CA THR A 25 11.45 1.95 -1.74
C THR A 25 11.77 2.24 -0.28
N GLY A 26 12.90 2.92 0.00
CA GLY A 26 13.28 3.33 1.34
C GLY A 26 12.31 4.35 1.94
N VAL A 27 11.90 5.36 1.18
CA VAL A 27 10.89 6.35 1.60
C VAL A 27 9.55 5.67 1.85
N PHE A 28 9.12 4.76 0.98
CA PHE A 28 7.88 4.01 1.16
C PHE A 28 7.89 3.16 2.43
N ALA A 29 8.98 2.44 2.69
CA ALA A 29 9.14 1.66 3.92
C ALA A 29 9.12 2.55 5.17
N LEU A 30 9.79 3.71 5.12
CA LEU A 30 9.78 4.69 6.22
C LEU A 30 8.37 5.24 6.49
N VAL A 31 7.61 5.57 5.44
CA VAL A 31 6.22 6.02 5.58
C VAL A 31 5.36 4.94 6.22
N LEU A 32 5.47 3.69 5.78
CA LEU A 32 4.73 2.57 6.36
C LEU A 32 5.06 2.38 7.85
N LEU A 33 6.34 2.43 8.22
CA LEU A 33 6.77 2.32 9.62
C LEU A 33 6.24 3.49 10.47
N THR A 34 6.27 4.70 9.92
CA THR A 34 5.74 5.89 10.60
C THR A 34 4.23 5.77 10.83
N VAL A 35 3.48 5.36 9.81
CA VAL A 35 2.02 5.15 9.92
C VAL A 35 1.71 4.05 10.94
N ALA A 36 2.43 2.92 10.89
CA ALA A 36 2.27 1.84 11.87
C ALA A 36 2.56 2.33 13.29
N GLY A 37 3.63 3.10 13.50
CA GLY A 37 3.96 3.71 14.79
C GLY A 37 2.88 4.66 15.30
N LEU A 38 2.31 5.49 14.41
CA LEU A 38 1.20 6.38 14.76
C LEU A 38 -0.06 5.60 15.17
N ILE A 39 -0.39 4.52 14.45
CA ILE A 39 -1.53 3.65 14.78
C ILE A 39 -1.32 3.01 16.16
N VAL A 40 -0.14 2.48 16.44
CA VAL A 40 0.19 1.89 17.76
C VAL A 40 0.06 2.93 18.88
N LEU A 41 0.56 4.15 18.67
CA LEU A 41 0.46 5.23 19.64
C LEU A 41 -1.00 5.65 19.88
N GLU A 42 -1.78 5.73 18.83
CA GLU A 42 -3.22 6.06 18.93
C GLU A 42 -3.99 4.96 19.67
N ASN A 43 -3.75 3.69 19.33
CA ASN A 43 -4.35 2.54 20.00
C ASN A 43 -3.99 2.50 21.50
N TYR A 44 -2.74 2.82 21.84
CA TYR A 44 -2.31 2.94 23.23
C TYR A 44 -3.07 4.04 23.98
N ARG A 45 -3.19 5.23 23.36
CA ARG A 45 -3.95 6.35 23.94
C ARG A 45 -5.43 6.01 24.11
N ASN A 46 -6.02 5.35 23.13
CA ASN A 46 -7.41 4.94 23.17
C ASN A 46 -7.66 3.88 24.24
N ALA A 47 -6.75 2.91 24.41
CA ALA A 47 -6.84 1.92 25.48
C ALA A 47 -6.83 2.58 26.87
N LEU A 48 -6.01 3.60 27.09
CA LEU A 48 -6.01 4.35 28.37
C LEU A 48 -7.31 5.13 28.57
N LYS A 49 -7.82 5.84 27.55
CA LYS A 49 -9.09 6.56 27.62
C LYS A 49 -10.28 5.64 27.87
N GLU A 50 -10.29 4.47 27.25
CA GLU A 50 -11.29 3.44 27.49
C GLU A 50 -11.21 2.93 28.93
N GLY A 51 -9.98 2.72 29.45
CA GLY A 51 -9.75 2.38 30.86
C GLY A 51 -10.27 3.45 31.81
N GLU A 52 -10.06 4.74 31.51
CA GLU A 52 -10.61 5.88 32.30
C GLU A 52 -12.12 5.90 32.27
N ALA A 53 -12.73 5.78 31.11
CA ALA A 53 -14.19 5.75 30.96
C ALA A 53 -14.81 4.54 31.65
N ARG A 54 -14.18 3.36 31.54
CA ARG A 54 -14.61 2.15 32.21
C ARG A 54 -14.52 2.29 33.76
N ALA A 55 -13.42 2.85 34.26
CA ALA A 55 -13.28 3.11 35.71
C ALA A 55 -14.35 4.06 36.21
N LEU A 56 -14.59 5.17 35.47
CA LEU A 56 -15.60 6.18 35.87
C LEU A 56 -17.03 5.61 35.84
N SER A 57 -17.38 4.88 34.78
CA SER A 57 -18.67 4.18 34.68
C SER A 57 -18.85 3.17 35.81
N SER A 58 -17.80 2.42 36.13
CA SER A 58 -17.83 1.45 37.25
C SER A 58 -18.02 2.14 38.59
N ALA A 59 -17.32 3.25 38.84
CA ALA A 59 -17.51 4.03 40.08
C ALA A 59 -18.93 4.57 40.20
N HIS A 60 -19.53 5.03 39.08
CA HIS A 60 -20.92 5.49 39.03
C HIS A 60 -21.91 4.37 39.36
N VAL A 61 -21.73 3.19 38.75
CA VAL A 61 -22.60 2.02 39.00
C VAL A 61 -22.51 1.57 40.48
N VAL A 62 -21.29 1.59 41.05
CA VAL A 62 -21.10 1.30 42.48
C VAL A 62 -21.79 2.34 43.35
N ALA A 63 -21.68 3.63 43.01
CA ALA A 63 -22.32 4.72 43.74
C ALA A 63 -23.86 4.57 43.74
N ALA A 64 -24.44 4.30 42.55
CA ALA A 64 -25.89 4.11 42.42
C ALA A 64 -26.41 2.89 43.20
N HIS A 65 -25.68 1.78 43.16
CA HIS A 65 -26.02 0.59 43.97
C HIS A 65 -25.94 0.85 45.46
N LEU A 66 -24.90 1.57 45.88
CA LEU A 66 -24.70 1.96 47.27
C LEU A 66 -25.79 2.92 47.73
N GLU A 67 -26.16 3.91 46.93
CA GLU A 67 -27.26 4.85 47.23
C GLU A 67 -28.56 4.09 47.49
N TRP A 68 -28.94 3.16 46.62
CA TRP A 68 -30.12 2.31 46.80
C TRP A 68 -30.05 1.47 48.07
N MET A 69 -28.89 0.84 48.35
CA MET A 69 -28.71 -0.03 49.50
C MET A 69 -28.79 0.75 50.81
N ILE A 70 -28.21 1.96 50.87
CA ILE A 70 -28.23 2.79 52.07
C ILE A 70 -29.61 3.38 52.28
N GLU A 71 -30.30 3.81 51.25
CA GLU A 71 -31.68 4.29 51.35
C GLU A 71 -32.60 3.20 51.91
N ALA A 72 -32.47 1.96 51.40
CA ALA A 72 -33.23 0.82 51.92
C ALA A 72 -32.89 0.55 53.40
N SER A 73 -31.61 0.68 53.78
CA SER A 73 -31.17 0.52 55.18
C SER A 73 -31.71 1.64 56.07
N ASP A 74 -31.68 2.90 55.61
CA ASP A 74 -32.24 4.02 56.40
C ASP A 74 -33.74 3.88 56.58
N GLN A 75 -34.48 3.45 55.55
CA GLN A 75 -35.92 3.17 55.69
C GLN A 75 -36.19 2.05 56.71
N ALA A 76 -35.38 0.98 56.77
CA ALA A 76 -35.49 -0.07 57.74
C ALA A 76 -35.19 0.44 59.18
N LEU A 77 -34.15 1.29 59.31
CA LEU A 77 -33.82 1.93 60.59
C LEU A 77 -34.92 2.86 61.07
N ARG A 78 -35.57 3.63 60.22
CA ARG A 78 -36.74 4.47 60.54
C ARG A 78 -37.95 3.63 61.02
N ARG A 79 -38.16 2.46 60.42
CA ARG A 79 -39.20 1.55 60.87
C ARG A 79 -38.89 1.03 62.26
N ILE A 80 -37.64 0.68 62.58
CA ILE A 80 -37.19 0.31 63.91
C ILE A 80 -37.48 1.44 64.88
N GLU A 81 -37.09 2.67 64.56
CA GLU A 81 -37.33 3.86 65.35
C GLU A 81 -38.83 4.04 65.66
N THR A 82 -39.68 3.88 64.64
CA THR A 82 -41.13 4.00 64.75
C THR A 82 -41.71 2.90 65.64
N GLU A 83 -41.25 1.66 65.50
CA GLU A 83 -41.73 0.50 66.27
C GLU A 83 -41.32 0.57 67.73
N VAL A 84 -40.08 1.04 68.00
CA VAL A 84 -39.63 1.29 69.37
C VAL A 84 -40.56 2.30 70.06
N GLY A 85 -40.98 3.35 69.38
CA GLY A 85 -41.88 4.35 69.88
C GLY A 85 -41.39 4.94 71.19
N ASP A 86 -42.30 5.10 72.20
CA ASP A 86 -41.98 5.60 73.52
C ASP A 86 -41.58 4.48 74.51
N ARG A 87 -41.50 3.23 74.04
CA ARG A 87 -41.12 2.08 74.88
C ARG A 87 -39.64 2.19 75.29
N PRO A 88 -39.30 1.75 76.50
CA PRO A 88 -37.91 1.61 76.90
C PRO A 88 -37.22 0.57 76.01
N ILE A 89 -35.96 0.85 75.65
CA ILE A 89 -35.13 -0.11 74.93
C ILE A 89 -34.61 -1.13 75.97
N ASP A 90 -35.33 -2.24 76.09
CA ASP A 90 -34.97 -3.35 76.92
C ASP A 90 -34.84 -4.67 76.14
N ALA A 91 -34.37 -5.70 76.76
CA ALA A 91 -34.20 -7.03 76.19
C ALA A 91 -35.50 -7.86 76.17
N SER A 92 -36.68 -7.23 76.06
CA SER A 92 -37.96 -7.95 76.14
C SER A 92 -38.20 -8.79 74.86
N PRO A 93 -38.70 -10.03 74.96
CA PRO A 93 -39.01 -10.88 73.78
C PRO A 93 -40.07 -10.28 72.91
N ASN A 94 -40.97 -9.43 73.38
CA ASN A 94 -42.00 -8.77 72.59
C ASN A 94 -41.43 -7.74 71.68
N LEU A 95 -40.48 -6.93 72.17
CA LEU A 95 -39.77 -5.93 71.30
C LEU A 95 -38.99 -6.63 70.23
N ALA A 96 -38.32 -7.73 70.50
CA ALA A 96 -37.60 -8.51 69.53
C ALA A 96 -38.50 -9.02 68.37
N ALA A 97 -39.69 -9.57 68.71
CA ALA A 97 -40.65 -10.07 67.72
C ALA A 97 -41.26 -8.95 66.88
N ASP A 98 -41.50 -7.78 67.47
CA ASP A 98 -42.04 -6.61 66.78
C ASP A 98 -41.01 -6.03 65.81
N LEU A 99 -39.76 -5.94 66.21
CA LEU A 99 -38.64 -5.50 65.36
C LEU A 99 -38.40 -6.42 64.15
N LEU A 100 -38.46 -7.74 64.43
CA LEU A 100 -38.36 -8.72 63.29
C LEU A 100 -39.47 -8.55 62.26
N ARG A 101 -40.67 -8.21 62.68
CA ARG A 101 -41.82 -7.94 61.79
C ARG A 101 -41.68 -6.59 61.07
N ALA A 102 -41.24 -5.56 61.79
CA ALA A 102 -41.11 -4.20 61.27
C ALA A 102 -40.02 -4.08 60.16
N VAL A 103 -38.88 -4.70 60.40
CA VAL A 103 -37.74 -4.69 59.48
C VAL A 103 -37.98 -5.54 58.20
N GLY A 104 -38.78 -6.64 58.37
CA GLY A 104 -38.98 -7.59 57.28
C GLY A 104 -37.74 -8.42 56.98
N GLN A 105 -37.68 -8.97 55.77
CA GLN A 105 -36.52 -9.73 55.34
C GLN A 105 -35.44 -8.79 54.77
N LEU A 106 -34.34 -8.63 55.46
CA LEU A 106 -33.13 -8.02 54.97
C LEU A 106 -32.38 -8.99 54.04
N PRO A 107 -31.54 -8.48 53.12
CA PRO A 107 -30.66 -9.34 52.34
C PRO A 107 -29.84 -10.28 53.23
N ALA A 108 -29.52 -11.48 52.72
CA ALA A 108 -28.77 -12.49 53.47
C ALA A 108 -27.45 -11.92 54.00
N GLY A 109 -27.21 -12.17 55.29
CA GLY A 109 -26.00 -11.72 55.96
C GLY A 109 -26.11 -10.36 56.66
N PHE A 110 -27.14 -9.54 56.37
CA PHE A 110 -27.36 -8.28 57.11
C PHE A 110 -27.81 -8.57 58.51
N GLN A 111 -27.26 -7.83 59.47
CA GLN A 111 -27.60 -7.95 60.87
C GLN A 111 -28.09 -6.61 61.43
N TYR A 112 -29.16 -6.59 62.16
CA TYR A 112 -29.63 -5.36 62.83
C TYR A 112 -29.52 -5.49 64.30
N SER A 113 -29.21 -4.39 64.98
CA SER A 113 -29.07 -4.33 66.42
C SER A 113 -29.69 -3.05 66.93
N LEU A 114 -30.15 -3.12 68.17
CA LEU A 114 -30.69 -2.00 68.92
C LEU A 114 -29.87 -1.81 70.20
N LEU A 115 -29.35 -0.58 70.37
CA LEU A 115 -28.55 -0.19 71.55
C LEU A 115 -29.35 0.82 72.35
N ASP A 116 -29.22 0.74 73.70
CA ASP A 116 -29.80 1.73 74.62
C ASP A 116 -28.94 3.03 74.64
N ASP A 117 -29.37 3.96 75.55
CA ASP A 117 -28.69 5.27 75.72
C ASP A 117 -27.33 5.15 76.44
N ALA A 118 -27.03 4.06 77.07
CA ALA A 118 -25.74 3.70 77.66
C ALA A 118 -24.82 2.96 76.62
N GLY A 119 -25.34 2.61 75.41
CA GLY A 119 -24.62 1.87 74.44
C GLY A 119 -24.61 0.35 74.63
N VAL A 120 -25.51 -0.19 75.40
CA VAL A 120 -25.66 -1.63 75.63
C VAL A 120 -26.55 -2.20 74.53
N VAL A 121 -26.07 -3.25 73.82
CA VAL A 121 -26.85 -3.97 72.80
C VAL A 121 -27.95 -4.76 73.51
N ARG A 122 -29.19 -4.32 73.35
CA ARG A 122 -30.38 -4.94 73.94
C ARG A 122 -31.07 -5.94 73.03
N PHE A 123 -30.85 -5.77 71.73
CA PHE A 123 -31.34 -6.69 70.69
C PHE A 123 -30.34 -6.85 69.58
N SER A 124 -30.19 -8.05 69.08
CA SER A 124 -29.44 -8.35 67.86
C SER A 124 -30.06 -9.51 67.08
N SER A 125 -30.20 -9.35 65.73
CA SER A 125 -30.67 -10.44 64.86
C SER A 125 -29.63 -11.55 64.73
N ALA A 126 -28.39 -11.33 65.15
CA ALA A 126 -27.31 -12.32 65.10
C ALA A 126 -27.39 -13.32 66.29
N GLY A 127 -28.25 -13.08 67.25
CA GLY A 127 -28.46 -13.96 68.44
C GLY A 127 -27.74 -13.48 69.66
N GLY A 128 -27.79 -14.33 70.70
CA GLY A 128 -27.44 -13.99 72.11
C GLY A 128 -25.98 -13.59 72.37
N ASP A 129 -25.05 -14.09 71.57
CA ASP A 129 -23.62 -13.77 71.72
C ASP A 129 -23.28 -12.30 71.30
N ALA A 130 -24.20 -11.61 70.61
CA ALA A 130 -24.06 -10.22 70.23
C ALA A 130 -24.65 -9.24 71.28
N LEU A 131 -25.24 -9.73 72.34
CA LEU A 131 -25.82 -8.92 73.43
C LEU A 131 -24.74 -8.49 74.43
N GLY A 132 -24.85 -7.27 74.95
CA GLY A 132 -23.94 -6.73 75.98
C GLY A 132 -23.38 -5.36 75.59
N SER A 133 -22.44 -4.82 76.38
CA SER A 133 -21.86 -3.51 76.11
C SER A 133 -21.15 -3.44 74.75
N ILE A 134 -21.18 -2.27 74.16
CA ILE A 134 -20.33 -1.98 73.01
C ILE A 134 -18.91 -2.45 73.30
N SER A 135 -18.28 -3.11 72.31
CA SER A 135 -16.91 -3.57 72.51
C SER A 135 -15.99 -2.38 72.80
N ASP A 136 -14.91 -2.66 73.54
CA ASP A 136 -13.93 -1.64 73.90
C ASP A 136 -13.18 -1.05 72.70
N SER A 137 -13.60 -1.42 71.51
CA SER A 137 -12.97 -0.89 70.27
C SER A 137 -13.22 0.62 70.19
N GLN A 138 -12.17 1.35 69.99
CA GLN A 138 -12.19 2.81 69.83
C GLN A 138 -13.15 3.27 68.70
N ASN A 139 -13.37 2.43 67.69
CA ASN A 139 -14.27 2.68 66.60
C ASN A 139 -15.74 2.61 66.93
N GLU A 140 -16.13 1.59 67.69
CA GLU A 140 -17.52 1.43 68.17
C GLU A 140 -17.92 2.55 69.10
N ARG A 141 -17.02 2.97 69.98
CA ARG A 141 -17.26 4.14 70.85
C ARG A 141 -17.37 5.44 70.04
N ALA A 142 -16.58 5.60 69.06
CA ALA A 142 -16.56 6.84 68.22
C ALA A 142 -17.85 7.05 67.40
N PHE A 143 -18.46 5.99 66.83
CA PHE A 143 -19.71 6.16 66.09
C PHE A 143 -20.90 6.41 67.08
N PHE A 144 -20.96 5.71 68.20
CA PHE A 144 -21.99 5.90 69.19
C PHE A 144 -21.95 7.32 69.78
N ALA A 145 -20.77 7.85 70.10
CA ALA A 145 -20.58 9.22 70.52
C ALA A 145 -21.14 10.24 69.55
N ARG A 146 -20.87 10.09 68.27
CA ARG A 146 -21.39 11.01 67.21
C ARG A 146 -22.92 11.03 67.15
N LEU A 147 -23.57 9.88 67.28
CA LEU A 147 -25.01 9.77 67.29
C LEU A 147 -25.60 10.37 68.61
N ARG A 148 -24.97 10.14 69.75
CA ARG A 148 -25.36 10.74 71.00
C ARG A 148 -25.24 12.26 70.97
N ASP A 149 -24.19 12.79 70.32
CA ASP A 149 -23.90 14.23 70.19
C ASP A 149 -24.76 14.94 69.14
N GLY A 150 -25.75 14.23 68.57
CA GLY A 150 -26.78 14.85 67.71
C GLY A 150 -26.71 14.50 66.21
N GLN A 151 -25.76 13.67 65.76
CA GLN A 151 -25.75 13.20 64.35
C GLN A 151 -26.91 12.22 64.15
N GLU A 152 -27.76 12.40 63.15
CA GLU A 152 -28.92 11.55 62.90
C GLU A 152 -28.53 10.16 62.38
N LEU A 153 -27.53 10.10 61.47
CA LEU A 153 -27.07 8.86 60.87
C LEU A 153 -25.54 8.90 60.68
N THR A 154 -24.89 7.78 60.89
CA THR A 154 -23.44 7.65 60.70
C THR A 154 -23.05 6.28 60.15
N PHE A 155 -21.86 6.22 59.57
CA PHE A 155 -21.25 4.99 59.05
C PHE A 155 -20.00 4.66 59.86
N THR A 156 -19.84 3.39 60.22
CA THR A 156 -18.60 2.93 60.86
C THR A 156 -17.50 2.75 59.80
N ARG A 157 -16.26 2.69 60.26
CA ARG A 157 -15.16 2.23 59.43
C ARG A 157 -15.29 0.74 59.16
N LEU A 158 -14.55 0.20 58.16
CA LEU A 158 -14.42 -1.23 58.02
C LEU A 158 -13.87 -1.81 59.34
N LEU A 159 -14.68 -2.59 59.98
CA LEU A 159 -14.34 -3.24 61.26
C LEU A 159 -13.90 -4.67 60.98
N ASP A 160 -12.76 -5.04 61.56
CA ASP A 160 -12.43 -6.44 61.77
C ASP A 160 -13.34 -6.90 62.94
N ASN A 161 -14.45 -7.50 62.57
CA ASN A 161 -15.43 -7.92 63.58
C ASN A 161 -14.92 -9.20 64.24
N GLU A 162 -14.19 -9.05 65.35
CA GLU A 162 -13.71 -10.19 66.17
C GLU A 162 -14.81 -11.15 66.52
N ARG A 163 -16.05 -10.65 66.62
CA ARG A 163 -17.25 -11.46 66.99
C ARG A 163 -17.88 -12.17 65.80
N ALA A 164 -17.80 -11.60 64.61
CA ALA A 164 -18.38 -12.19 63.40
C ALA A 164 -17.34 -12.82 62.48
N GLY A 165 -16.04 -12.62 62.71
CA GLY A 165 -14.94 -13.17 61.89
C GLY A 165 -14.86 -12.65 60.48
N LYS A 166 -15.66 -11.62 60.08
CA LYS A 166 -15.79 -11.13 58.74
C LYS A 166 -15.77 -9.60 58.69
N PRO A 167 -15.00 -9.00 57.77
CA PRO A 167 -15.01 -7.56 57.55
C PRO A 167 -16.43 -7.05 57.27
N SER A 168 -16.88 -6.04 58.01
CA SER A 168 -18.21 -5.45 57.87
C SER A 168 -18.19 -3.97 58.21
N PHE A 169 -19.21 -3.24 57.80
CA PHE A 169 -19.48 -1.88 58.22
C PHE A 169 -20.90 -1.74 58.70
N THR A 170 -21.15 -0.72 59.50
CA THR A 170 -22.45 -0.51 60.10
C THR A 170 -23.01 0.84 59.74
N VAL A 171 -24.26 0.86 59.30
CA VAL A 171 -25.10 2.05 59.18
C VAL A 171 -25.89 2.17 60.46
N ALA A 172 -25.76 3.28 61.16
CA ALA A 172 -26.41 3.48 62.45
C ALA A 172 -27.17 4.80 62.52
N ARG A 173 -28.38 4.74 63.06
CA ARG A 173 -29.30 5.86 63.18
C ARG A 173 -29.59 6.13 64.67
N ARG A 174 -29.57 7.41 65.03
CA ARG A 174 -29.99 7.92 66.31
C ARG A 174 -31.50 7.68 66.54
N ILE A 175 -31.87 7.19 67.67
CA ILE A 175 -33.26 7.15 68.16
C ILE A 175 -33.44 8.32 69.10
N ASP A 176 -34.36 9.21 68.78
CA ASP A 176 -34.65 10.40 69.57
C ASP A 176 -36.16 10.47 69.92
N ARG A 177 -36.46 10.94 71.10
CA ARG A 177 -37.84 11.18 71.59
C ARG A 177 -37.90 12.50 72.33
N ASN A 178 -38.69 13.43 71.79
CA ASN A 178 -38.86 14.78 72.38
C ASN A 178 -37.54 15.48 72.70
N GLY A 179 -36.53 15.32 71.78
CA GLY A 179 -35.20 15.90 71.89
C GLY A 179 -34.27 15.15 72.90
N ILE A 180 -34.71 14.03 73.43
CA ILE A 180 -33.90 13.21 74.33
C ILE A 180 -33.39 11.96 73.61
N PHE A 181 -32.08 11.77 73.63
CA PHE A 181 -31.43 10.57 73.09
C PHE A 181 -31.85 9.33 73.80
N ARG A 182 -32.37 8.32 73.14
CA ARG A 182 -32.85 7.05 73.71
C ARG A 182 -31.98 5.86 73.36
N GLY A 183 -31.21 5.96 72.28
CA GLY A 183 -30.37 4.87 71.82
C GLY A 183 -30.08 4.92 70.33
N VAL A 184 -29.65 3.79 69.79
CA VAL A 184 -29.19 3.66 68.39
C VAL A 184 -29.79 2.41 67.79
N ALA A 185 -30.38 2.57 66.58
CA ALA A 185 -30.67 1.45 65.70
C ALA A 185 -29.54 1.31 64.69
N SER A 186 -29.10 0.10 64.41
CA SER A 186 -27.98 -0.14 63.45
C SER A 186 -28.20 -1.35 62.58
N ILE A 187 -27.68 -1.28 61.36
CA ILE A 187 -27.60 -2.39 60.39
C ILE A 187 -26.14 -2.62 60.07
N THR A 188 -25.65 -3.81 60.34
CA THR A 188 -24.31 -4.25 60.01
C THR A 188 -24.33 -5.01 58.67
N ILE A 189 -23.54 -4.58 57.77
CA ILE A 189 -23.45 -5.09 56.38
C ILE A 189 -22.10 -5.77 56.21
N PRO A 190 -22.04 -7.09 56.03
CA PRO A 190 -20.80 -7.79 55.75
C PRO A 190 -20.28 -7.41 54.35
N ASN A 191 -18.98 -7.22 54.22
CA ASN A 191 -18.34 -6.91 52.94
C ASN A 191 -18.63 -7.98 51.87
N GLU A 192 -18.77 -9.25 52.27
CA GLU A 192 -19.11 -10.36 51.37
C GLU A 192 -20.48 -10.19 50.69
N SER A 193 -21.44 -9.48 51.32
CA SER A 193 -22.76 -9.21 50.73
C SER A 193 -22.67 -8.37 49.45
N LEU A 194 -21.57 -7.64 49.28
CA LEU A 194 -21.28 -6.82 48.09
C LEU A 194 -20.50 -7.58 47.01
N ASP A 195 -19.90 -8.73 47.35
CA ASP A 195 -18.98 -9.45 46.47
C ASP A 195 -19.66 -9.96 45.18
N GLY A 196 -20.88 -10.43 45.29
CA GLY A 196 -21.65 -10.91 44.11
C GLY A 196 -21.87 -9.81 43.08
N PHE A 197 -22.28 -8.63 43.53
CA PHE A 197 -22.47 -7.45 42.68
C PHE A 197 -21.15 -6.98 42.10
N TRP A 198 -20.11 -6.84 42.94
CA TRP A 198 -18.80 -6.37 42.47
C TRP A 198 -18.13 -7.35 41.50
N ALA A 199 -18.35 -8.67 41.70
CA ALA A 199 -17.86 -9.69 40.77
C ALA A 199 -18.47 -9.57 39.39
N SER A 200 -19.76 -9.22 39.32
CA SER A 200 -20.47 -9.07 38.04
C SER A 200 -19.92 -7.92 37.15
N MET A 201 -19.19 -6.97 37.74
CA MET A 201 -18.59 -5.85 36.98
C MET A 201 -17.38 -6.25 36.16
N GLY A 202 -16.78 -7.43 36.40
CA GLY A 202 -15.73 -7.99 35.56
C GLY A 202 -14.49 -7.10 35.40
N LEU A 203 -14.06 -6.41 36.45
CA LEU A 203 -12.94 -5.44 36.39
C LEU A 203 -11.56 -6.08 36.31
N GLY A 204 -11.45 -7.39 36.55
CA GLY A 204 -10.19 -8.13 36.52
C GLY A 204 -9.57 -8.33 37.91
N PRO A 205 -8.61 -9.28 38.03
CA PRO A 205 -8.13 -9.77 39.35
C PRO A 205 -7.32 -8.73 40.14
N ASN A 206 -6.60 -7.82 39.46
CA ASN A 206 -5.78 -6.80 40.12
C ASN A 206 -6.50 -5.45 40.28
N SER A 207 -7.75 -5.38 39.83
CA SER A 207 -8.60 -4.21 39.98
C SER A 207 -9.30 -4.23 41.33
N THR A 208 -9.70 -3.08 41.80
CA THR A 208 -10.26 -2.92 43.15
C THR A 208 -11.49 -2.03 43.10
N ILE A 209 -12.54 -2.44 43.83
CA ILE A 209 -13.67 -1.57 44.17
C ILE A 209 -13.57 -1.24 45.65
N LEU A 210 -13.82 0.00 45.99
CA LEU A 210 -13.81 0.42 47.39
C LEU A 210 -14.83 1.54 47.64
N ILE A 211 -15.30 1.60 48.86
CA ILE A 211 -16.20 2.63 49.38
C ILE A 211 -15.48 3.29 50.54
N ILE A 212 -15.41 4.61 50.49
CA ILE A 212 -14.85 5.40 51.57
C ILE A 212 -15.90 6.38 52.11
N ARG A 213 -15.72 6.79 53.32
CA ARG A 213 -16.46 7.90 53.93
C ARG A 213 -15.80 9.22 53.46
N ASP A 214 -16.52 10.32 53.57
CA ASP A 214 -16.08 11.66 53.18
C ASP A 214 -14.84 12.16 53.94
N ASP A 215 -14.50 11.57 55.07
CA ASP A 215 -13.27 11.82 55.85
C ASP A 215 -12.08 10.93 55.43
N GLY A 216 -12.25 10.07 54.40
CA GLY A 216 -11.19 9.23 53.81
C GLY A 216 -11.09 7.82 54.35
N TRP A 217 -11.88 7.46 55.37
CA TRP A 217 -11.84 6.12 55.95
C TRP A 217 -12.54 5.08 55.09
N LEU A 218 -11.86 3.94 54.90
CA LEU A 218 -12.38 2.80 54.14
C LEU A 218 -13.58 2.18 54.89
N ILE A 219 -14.68 1.95 54.16
CA ILE A 219 -15.90 1.31 54.63
C ILE A 219 -16.00 -0.12 54.08
N ALA A 220 -15.76 -0.31 52.80
CA ALA A 220 -15.81 -1.61 52.16
C ALA A 220 -14.81 -1.67 51.03
N ARG A 221 -14.30 -2.86 50.71
CA ARG A 221 -13.33 -3.06 49.64
C ARG A 221 -13.39 -4.47 49.08
N ARG A 222 -13.16 -4.58 47.77
CA ARG A 222 -12.88 -5.87 47.14
C ARG A 222 -11.55 -5.78 46.37
N PRO A 223 -10.60 -6.68 46.59
CA PRO A 223 -10.58 -7.71 47.68
C PRO A 223 -10.69 -7.11 49.08
N ALA A 224 -11.31 -7.85 49.98
CA ALA A 224 -11.55 -7.36 51.36
C ALA A 224 -10.23 -6.94 52.02
N ALA A 225 -10.27 -5.84 52.76
CA ALA A 225 -9.16 -5.43 53.61
C ALA A 225 -9.27 -6.05 54.99
N THR A 226 -8.16 -6.40 55.60
CA THR A 226 -8.06 -7.06 56.90
C THR A 226 -7.85 -6.09 58.07
N ARG A 227 -7.70 -4.79 57.78
CA ARG A 227 -7.49 -3.72 58.75
C ARG A 227 -8.16 -2.42 58.32
N PRO A 228 -8.51 -1.53 59.23
CA PRO A 228 -8.96 -0.18 58.89
C PRO A 228 -7.88 0.57 58.10
N ILE A 229 -8.29 1.26 57.04
CA ILE A 229 -7.39 2.01 56.15
C ILE A 229 -7.89 3.44 56.02
N ASP A 230 -6.99 4.39 56.26
CA ASP A 230 -7.22 5.82 56.00
C ASP A 230 -6.59 6.20 54.64
N LEU A 231 -7.41 6.65 53.71
CA LEU A 231 -7.03 7.05 52.38
C LEU A 231 -7.01 8.57 52.22
N SER A 232 -7.23 9.34 53.28
CA SER A 232 -7.24 10.82 53.27
C SER A 232 -5.88 11.42 52.83
N THR A 233 -4.80 10.67 52.99
CA THR A 233 -3.42 11.06 52.66
C THR A 233 -3.05 10.75 51.19
N THR A 234 -3.93 10.11 50.45
CA THR A 234 -3.66 9.75 49.04
C THR A 234 -3.74 10.97 48.13
N ALA A 235 -2.94 10.96 47.05
CA ALA A 235 -2.83 12.10 46.13
C ALA A 235 -4.16 12.44 45.38
N TRP A 236 -5.04 11.47 45.21
CA TRP A 236 -6.33 11.65 44.55
C TRP A 236 -7.45 12.13 45.52
N TYR A 237 -7.32 11.94 46.86
CA TYR A 237 -8.36 12.29 47.83
C TYR A 237 -8.75 13.78 47.80
N PRO A 238 -7.84 14.77 47.69
CA PRO A 238 -8.23 16.18 47.62
C PRO A 238 -9.17 16.50 46.45
N MET A 239 -9.10 15.74 45.36
CA MET A 239 -10.00 15.91 44.21
C MET A 239 -11.45 15.57 44.58
N THR A 240 -11.67 14.62 45.47
CA THR A 240 -13.01 14.22 45.92
C THR A 240 -13.73 15.33 46.69
N ARG A 241 -13.00 16.30 47.25
CA ARG A 241 -13.60 17.46 47.90
C ARG A 241 -14.08 18.51 46.91
N GLN A 242 -13.42 18.62 45.77
CA GLN A 242 -13.67 19.66 44.78
C GLN A 242 -14.69 19.24 43.71
N MET A 243 -14.76 17.93 43.42
CA MET A 243 -15.56 17.38 42.33
C MET A 243 -16.51 16.29 42.83
N SER A 244 -17.65 16.13 42.16
CA SER A 244 -18.59 15.02 42.44
C SER A 244 -18.13 13.70 41.82
N SER A 245 -17.36 13.75 40.77
CA SER A 245 -16.78 12.58 40.08
C SER A 245 -15.49 12.98 39.38
N GLY A 246 -14.62 11.99 39.14
CA GLY A 246 -13.37 12.21 38.44
C GLY A 246 -12.50 10.96 38.45
N PHE A 247 -11.33 11.06 37.83
CA PHE A 247 -10.36 9.97 37.87
C PHE A 247 -8.92 10.51 38.06
N TYR A 248 -8.06 9.60 38.53
CA TYR A 248 -6.64 9.87 38.78
C TYR A 248 -5.79 8.66 38.39
N HIS A 249 -4.64 8.90 37.77
CA HIS A 249 -3.66 7.86 37.48
C HIS A 249 -2.73 7.66 38.66
N SER A 250 -2.96 6.61 39.42
CA SER A 250 -2.10 6.24 40.58
C SER A 250 -0.94 5.38 40.09
N PRO A 251 0.30 5.86 40.16
CA PRO A 251 1.46 5.07 39.73
C PRO A 251 1.71 3.89 40.70
N VAL A 252 1.36 4.04 41.95
CA VAL A 252 1.53 3.03 43.01
C VAL A 252 0.36 3.13 43.96
N SER A 253 -0.34 2.02 44.18
CA SER A 253 -1.38 1.93 45.21
C SER A 253 -0.73 1.83 46.58
N PRO A 254 -1.19 2.62 47.58
CA PRO A 254 -0.64 2.56 48.92
C PRO A 254 -1.01 1.26 49.68
N ILE A 255 -1.91 0.46 49.13
CA ILE A 255 -2.40 -0.76 49.77
C ILE A 255 -1.63 -2.00 49.28
N ASP A 256 -1.40 -2.11 47.98
CA ASP A 256 -0.88 -3.31 47.32
C ASP A 256 0.14 -3.07 46.22
N GLY A 257 0.58 -1.83 46.01
CA GLY A 257 1.66 -1.46 45.11
C GLY A 257 1.33 -1.45 43.63
N HIS A 258 0.14 -1.83 43.20
CA HIS A 258 -0.22 -1.85 41.79
C HIS A 258 -0.50 -0.45 41.22
N ALA A 259 -0.06 -0.19 40.01
CA ALA A 259 -0.46 1.01 39.27
C ALA A 259 -1.91 0.88 38.81
N ARG A 260 -2.73 1.93 39.04
CA ARG A 260 -4.17 1.90 38.73
C ARG A 260 -4.67 3.24 38.15
N ILE A 261 -5.73 3.16 37.38
CA ILE A 261 -6.62 4.29 37.11
C ILE A 261 -7.71 4.22 38.19
N VAL A 262 -7.73 5.21 39.08
CA VAL A 262 -8.68 5.33 40.18
C VAL A 262 -9.74 6.32 39.80
N ALA A 263 -10.96 5.88 39.59
CA ALA A 263 -12.13 6.75 39.41
C ALA A 263 -12.96 6.80 40.66
N PHE A 264 -13.57 7.94 40.93
CA PHE A 264 -14.44 8.15 42.07
C PHE A 264 -15.76 8.79 41.64
N TRP A 265 -16.82 8.48 42.47
CA TRP A 265 -18.14 9.05 42.32
C TRP A 265 -18.75 9.24 43.70
N LYS A 266 -19.22 10.49 44.04
CA LYS A 266 -19.91 10.75 45.30
C LYS A 266 -21.30 10.16 45.27
N VAL A 267 -21.71 9.56 46.36
CA VAL A 267 -23.06 9.03 46.56
C VAL A 267 -23.99 10.18 46.90
N SER A 268 -25.07 10.36 46.15
CA SER A 268 -26.01 11.46 46.35
C SER A 268 -26.69 11.36 47.72
N GLY A 269 -26.73 12.47 48.46
CA GLY A 269 -27.37 12.53 49.76
C GLY A 269 -26.60 11.89 50.91
N TRP A 270 -25.46 11.24 50.65
CA TRP A 270 -24.72 10.49 51.67
C TRP A 270 -23.25 10.89 51.72
N PRO A 271 -22.62 10.91 52.92
CA PRO A 271 -21.20 11.26 53.05
C PRO A 271 -20.28 10.11 52.66
N LEU A 272 -20.52 9.55 51.46
CA LEU A 272 -19.83 8.38 50.90
C LEU A 272 -19.33 8.65 49.51
N ILE A 273 -18.23 7.98 49.17
CA ILE A 273 -17.60 8.05 47.88
C ILE A 273 -17.34 6.62 47.41
N ALA A 274 -17.88 6.27 46.25
CA ALA A 274 -17.61 5.02 45.58
C ALA A 274 -16.39 5.17 44.70
N LEU A 275 -15.51 4.19 44.69
CA LEU A 275 -14.31 4.19 43.83
C LEU A 275 -14.19 2.85 43.10
N ALA A 276 -13.76 2.97 41.83
CA ALA A 276 -13.33 1.84 41.03
C ALA A 276 -11.88 2.10 40.56
N ALA A 277 -11.00 1.19 40.90
CA ALA A 277 -9.58 1.30 40.59
C ALA A 277 -9.17 0.14 39.65
N ILE A 278 -9.05 0.43 38.34
CA ILE A 278 -8.68 -0.56 37.35
C ILE A 278 -7.16 -0.64 37.24
N ALA A 279 -6.63 -1.85 37.29
CA ALA A 279 -5.21 -2.07 37.18
C ALA A 279 -4.70 -1.71 35.78
N ARG A 280 -3.69 -0.85 35.71
CA ARG A 280 -3.06 -0.44 34.44
C ARG A 280 -2.54 -1.65 33.67
N GLN A 281 -2.07 -2.67 34.35
CA GLN A 281 -1.60 -3.91 33.72
C GLN A 281 -2.72 -4.58 32.90
N GLU A 282 -3.96 -4.63 33.40
CA GLU A 282 -5.08 -5.27 32.69
C GLU A 282 -5.45 -4.54 31.41
N ILE A 283 -5.41 -3.20 31.46
CA ILE A 283 -5.61 -2.35 30.26
C ILE A 283 -4.49 -2.62 29.24
N LEU A 284 -3.23 -2.66 29.70
CA LEU A 284 -2.08 -2.91 28.85
C LEU A 284 -2.02 -4.35 28.33
N ASP A 285 -2.41 -5.34 29.12
CA ASP A 285 -2.46 -6.74 28.68
C ASP A 285 -3.45 -6.93 27.53
N GLN A 286 -4.59 -6.25 27.59
CA GLN A 286 -5.53 -6.25 26.46
C GLN A 286 -4.97 -5.53 25.24
N PHE A 287 -4.36 -4.38 25.45
CA PHE A 287 -3.66 -3.64 24.39
C PHE A 287 -2.58 -4.51 23.71
N TRP A 288 -1.73 -5.19 24.50
CA TRP A 288 -0.68 -6.04 23.96
C TRP A 288 -1.22 -7.26 23.20
N ARG A 289 -2.30 -7.88 23.68
CA ARG A 289 -2.97 -8.98 22.96
C ARG A 289 -3.50 -8.51 21.61
N ASN A 290 -4.17 -7.36 21.57
CA ASN A 290 -4.68 -6.79 20.34
C ASN A 290 -3.54 -6.42 19.40
N LEU A 291 -2.49 -5.75 19.90
CA LEU A 291 -1.32 -5.38 19.11
C LEU A 291 -0.61 -6.61 18.53
N PHE A 292 -0.51 -7.70 19.30
CA PHE A 292 0.09 -8.94 18.80
C PHE A 292 -0.75 -9.57 17.69
N SER A 293 -2.08 -9.60 17.82
CA SER A 293 -2.96 -10.10 16.76
C SER A 293 -2.89 -9.24 15.50
N ASP A 294 -2.86 -7.92 15.66
CA ASP A 294 -2.73 -6.99 14.54
C ASP A 294 -1.36 -7.14 13.85
N ALA A 295 -0.29 -7.26 14.64
CA ALA A 295 1.06 -7.46 14.14
C ALA A 295 1.21 -8.78 13.36
N LEU A 296 0.53 -9.86 13.79
CA LEU A 296 0.55 -11.15 13.11
C LEU A 296 0.01 -11.07 11.67
N VAL A 297 -0.91 -10.15 11.40
CA VAL A 297 -1.48 -9.90 10.07
C VAL A 297 -0.67 -8.84 9.32
N MET A 298 -0.34 -7.73 10.00
CA MET A 298 0.29 -6.58 9.35
C MET A 298 1.76 -6.80 8.97
N LEU A 299 2.53 -7.52 9.82
CA LEU A 299 3.94 -7.77 9.54
C LEU A 299 4.18 -8.61 8.28
N PRO A 300 3.48 -9.74 8.05
CA PRO A 300 3.58 -10.48 6.81
C PRO A 300 3.16 -9.67 5.58
N LEU A 301 2.09 -8.86 5.70
CA LEU A 301 1.63 -7.99 4.63
C LEU A 301 2.67 -6.93 4.27
N MET A 302 3.25 -6.27 5.26
CA MET A 302 4.35 -5.32 5.06
C MET A 302 5.58 -5.99 4.44
N ALA A 303 5.94 -7.19 4.91
CA ALA A 303 7.05 -7.96 4.35
C ALA A 303 6.79 -8.28 2.87
N LEU A 304 5.57 -8.69 2.52
CA LEU A 304 5.16 -8.96 1.13
C LEU A 304 5.27 -7.71 0.25
N LEU A 305 4.83 -6.56 0.74
CA LEU A 305 4.91 -5.28 0.02
C LEU A 305 6.36 -4.86 -0.22
N VAL A 306 7.21 -4.97 0.80
CA VAL A 306 8.64 -4.62 0.68
C VAL A 306 9.36 -5.59 -0.26
N LEU A 307 9.09 -6.89 -0.16
CA LEU A 307 9.64 -7.91 -1.07
C LEU A 307 9.15 -7.68 -2.51
N GLY A 308 7.86 -7.36 -2.69
CA GLY A 308 7.29 -7.01 -3.99
C GLY A 308 7.96 -5.79 -4.61
N ALA A 309 8.12 -4.72 -3.85
CA ALA A 309 8.83 -3.52 -4.28
C ALA A 309 10.29 -3.80 -4.65
N PHE A 310 10.99 -4.61 -3.85
CA PHE A 310 12.36 -5.06 -4.15
C PHE A 310 12.43 -5.88 -5.45
N TRP A 311 11.48 -6.78 -5.67
CA TRP A 311 11.40 -7.61 -6.88
C TRP A 311 11.12 -6.79 -8.13
N ILE A 312 10.17 -5.86 -8.06
CA ILE A 312 9.85 -4.93 -9.16
C ILE A 312 11.09 -4.10 -9.50
N ASN A 313 11.76 -3.57 -8.50
CA ASN A 313 12.98 -2.79 -8.68
C ASN A 313 14.09 -3.60 -9.36
N ARG A 314 14.27 -4.86 -8.95
CA ARG A 314 15.23 -5.78 -9.57
C ARG A 314 14.88 -6.11 -11.02
N LEU A 315 13.58 -6.27 -11.33
CA LEU A 315 13.09 -6.47 -12.69
C LEU A 315 13.37 -5.26 -13.59
N LEU A 316 13.02 -4.06 -13.13
CA LEU A 316 13.26 -2.81 -13.85
C LEU A 316 14.75 -2.61 -14.16
N TYR A 317 15.60 -2.89 -13.19
CA TYR A 317 17.06 -2.81 -13.41
C TYR A 317 17.54 -3.79 -14.47
N ARG A 318 17.08 -5.06 -14.42
CA ARG A 318 17.45 -6.08 -15.43
C ARG A 318 16.96 -5.70 -16.84
N THR A 319 15.76 -5.11 -16.94
CA THR A 319 15.19 -4.68 -18.22
C THR A 319 15.99 -3.51 -18.80
N ALA A 320 16.37 -2.54 -17.96
CA ALA A 320 17.20 -1.41 -18.39
C ALA A 320 18.57 -1.86 -18.92
N VAL A 321 19.24 -2.77 -18.24
CA VAL A 321 20.54 -3.34 -18.69
C VAL A 321 20.38 -4.07 -20.02
N ARG A 322 19.34 -4.90 -20.17
CA ARG A 322 19.08 -5.64 -21.42
C ARG A 322 18.75 -4.72 -22.60
N ASN A 323 17.99 -3.64 -22.34
CA ASN A 323 17.70 -2.67 -23.39
C ASN A 323 18.97 -1.97 -23.89
N GLU A 324 19.88 -1.61 -22.98
CA GLU A 324 21.17 -1.01 -23.35
C GLU A 324 22.05 -1.97 -24.18
N GLU A 325 22.10 -3.26 -23.77
CA GLU A 325 22.81 -4.30 -24.53
C GLU A 325 22.20 -4.49 -25.93
N LEU A 326 20.86 -4.46 -26.03
CA LEU A 326 20.15 -4.58 -27.30
C LEU A 326 20.41 -3.39 -28.22
N GLU A 327 20.36 -2.15 -27.69
CA GLU A 327 20.68 -0.94 -28.45
C GLU A 327 22.12 -0.99 -29.01
N GLN A 328 23.08 -1.39 -28.18
CA GLN A 328 24.47 -1.55 -28.58
C GLN A 328 24.62 -2.64 -29.69
N ALA A 329 23.89 -3.75 -29.55
CA ALA A 329 23.90 -4.82 -30.55
C ALA A 329 23.29 -4.35 -31.89
N VAL A 330 22.21 -3.59 -31.85
CA VAL A 330 21.56 -3.00 -33.04
C VAL A 330 22.51 -2.00 -33.73
N GLU A 331 23.14 -1.10 -32.96
CA GLU A 331 24.10 -0.15 -33.51
C GLU A 331 25.32 -0.85 -34.13
N ARG A 332 25.83 -1.88 -33.46
CA ARG A 332 26.93 -2.68 -34.00
C ARG A 332 26.56 -3.38 -35.29
N ASN A 333 25.36 -3.92 -35.38
CA ASN A 333 24.85 -4.58 -36.58
C ASN A 333 24.72 -3.56 -37.74
N ARG A 334 24.17 -2.37 -37.46
CA ARG A 334 24.10 -1.27 -38.44
C ARG A 334 25.48 -0.84 -38.95
N PHE A 335 26.46 -0.76 -38.04
CA PHE A 335 27.85 -0.43 -38.42
C PHE A 335 28.45 -1.51 -39.32
N LEU A 336 28.27 -2.79 -38.97
CA LEU A 336 28.79 -3.91 -39.77
C LEU A 336 28.17 -3.95 -41.20
N LEU A 337 26.87 -3.69 -41.32
CA LEU A 337 26.19 -3.62 -42.60
C LEU A 337 26.78 -2.50 -43.49
N ARG A 338 26.97 -1.31 -42.91
CA ARG A 338 27.61 -0.20 -43.65
C ARG A 338 29.03 -0.56 -44.15
N GLU A 339 29.81 -1.20 -43.29
CA GLU A 339 31.17 -1.64 -43.65
C GLU A 339 31.15 -2.67 -44.81
N ILE A 340 30.19 -3.62 -44.80
CA ILE A 340 30.01 -4.58 -45.88
C ILE A 340 29.73 -3.86 -47.19
N HIS A 341 28.84 -2.88 -47.20
CA HIS A 341 28.49 -2.13 -48.39
C HIS A 341 29.67 -1.32 -48.95
N HIS A 342 30.46 -0.69 -48.07
CA HIS A 342 31.69 -0.01 -48.48
C HIS A 342 32.70 -0.98 -49.06
N ARG A 343 32.83 -2.18 -48.54
CA ARG A 343 33.73 -3.23 -49.11
C ARG A 343 33.25 -3.74 -50.44
N VAL A 344 31.94 -3.97 -50.62
CA VAL A 344 31.38 -4.39 -51.92
C VAL A 344 31.69 -3.33 -53.00
N LYS A 345 31.45 -2.04 -52.71
CA LYS A 345 31.81 -0.94 -53.61
C LYS A 345 33.30 -0.97 -53.95
N ASN A 346 34.19 -1.06 -52.97
CA ASN A 346 35.64 -1.09 -53.19
C ASN A 346 36.06 -2.29 -54.03
N ASN A 347 35.47 -3.45 -53.83
CA ASN A 347 35.73 -4.66 -54.61
C ASN A 347 35.28 -4.47 -56.08
N LEU A 348 34.09 -3.91 -56.32
CA LEU A 348 33.62 -3.61 -57.66
C LEU A 348 34.51 -2.57 -58.37
N GLN A 349 35.00 -1.56 -57.67
CA GLN A 349 35.97 -0.58 -58.20
C GLN A 349 37.31 -1.23 -58.58
N ALA A 350 37.79 -2.18 -57.73
CA ALA A 350 38.99 -2.94 -58.03
C ALA A 350 38.80 -3.83 -59.30
N VAL A 351 37.64 -4.49 -59.44
CA VAL A 351 37.31 -5.24 -60.67
C VAL A 351 37.25 -4.36 -61.86
N LEU A 352 36.66 -3.15 -61.76
CA LEU A 352 36.63 -2.15 -62.85
C LEU A 352 38.04 -1.75 -63.28
N ALA A 353 38.93 -1.52 -62.30
CA ALA A 353 40.34 -1.19 -62.61
C ALA A 353 41.06 -2.35 -63.32
N LEU A 354 40.84 -3.60 -62.88
CA LEU A 354 41.41 -4.78 -63.50
C LEU A 354 40.93 -4.95 -64.94
N VAL A 355 39.63 -4.74 -65.24
CA VAL A 355 39.08 -4.80 -66.61
C VAL A 355 39.71 -3.75 -67.49
N ARG A 356 39.94 -2.53 -67.01
CA ARG A 356 40.59 -1.46 -67.75
C ARG A 356 42.05 -1.78 -68.16
N LEU A 357 42.73 -2.58 -67.30
CA LEU A 357 44.14 -2.99 -67.53
C LEU A 357 44.29 -4.23 -68.44
N GLN A 358 43.20 -4.91 -68.75
CA GLN A 358 43.22 -6.12 -69.55
C GLN A 358 43.39 -5.76 -71.03
N ALA A 359 44.17 -6.56 -71.80
CA ALA A 359 44.37 -6.45 -73.24
C ALA A 359 43.17 -7.03 -74.04
N LEU A 360 41.99 -6.44 -73.83
CA LEU A 360 40.75 -6.78 -74.53
C LEU A 360 40.57 -5.88 -75.75
N PRO A 361 39.80 -6.33 -76.80
CA PRO A 361 39.33 -5.42 -77.84
C PRO A 361 38.65 -4.18 -77.23
N VAL A 362 38.91 -3.00 -77.81
CA VAL A 362 38.47 -1.70 -77.25
C VAL A 362 36.97 -1.72 -76.97
N ASP A 363 36.14 -2.17 -77.90
CA ASP A 363 34.69 -2.23 -77.76
C ASP A 363 34.23 -3.15 -76.61
N ALA A 364 34.86 -4.31 -76.42
CA ALA A 364 34.54 -5.26 -75.36
C ALA A 364 34.94 -4.73 -73.94
N ARG A 365 36.11 -4.10 -73.88
CA ARG A 365 36.60 -3.47 -72.62
C ARG A 365 35.70 -2.32 -72.23
N ASP A 366 35.31 -1.45 -73.13
CA ASP A 366 34.45 -0.30 -72.86
C ASP A 366 33.04 -0.74 -72.51
N ASP A 367 32.53 -1.80 -73.10
CA ASP A 367 31.23 -2.38 -72.68
C ASP A 367 31.25 -2.96 -71.25
N MET A 368 32.28 -3.74 -70.94
CA MET A 368 32.45 -4.26 -69.60
C MET A 368 32.63 -3.16 -68.54
N THR A 369 33.43 -2.15 -68.85
CA THR A 369 33.68 -0.98 -68.04
C THR A 369 32.37 -0.25 -67.72
N ARG A 370 31.53 0.03 -68.72
CA ARG A 370 30.21 0.68 -68.54
C ARG A 370 29.29 -0.16 -67.64
N ARG A 371 29.22 -1.48 -67.83
CA ARG A 371 28.35 -2.37 -67.05
C ARG A 371 28.76 -2.44 -65.56
N ILE A 372 30.08 -2.55 -65.31
CA ILE A 372 30.56 -2.56 -63.90
C ILE A 372 30.36 -1.19 -63.26
N ALA A 373 30.57 -0.09 -64.00
CA ALA A 373 30.31 1.27 -63.51
C ALA A 373 28.79 1.45 -63.14
N ALA A 374 27.91 0.96 -64.03
CA ALA A 374 26.48 0.96 -63.80
C ALA A 374 26.11 0.13 -62.53
N MET A 375 26.72 -1.06 -62.36
CA MET A 375 26.51 -1.88 -61.17
C MET A 375 26.95 -1.16 -59.89
N ILE A 376 28.08 -0.45 -59.91
CA ILE A 376 28.55 0.38 -58.77
C ILE A 376 27.54 1.49 -58.48
N ALA A 377 27.09 2.23 -59.52
CA ALA A 377 26.15 3.35 -59.38
C ALA A 377 24.80 2.88 -58.81
N VAL A 378 24.27 1.77 -59.32
CA VAL A 378 23.03 1.16 -58.85
C VAL A 378 23.19 0.71 -57.39
N HIS A 379 24.29 0.02 -57.05
CA HIS A 379 24.58 -0.40 -55.71
C HIS A 379 24.70 0.79 -54.73
N GLU A 380 25.40 1.82 -55.13
CA GLU A 380 25.56 3.05 -54.34
C GLU A 380 24.22 3.73 -54.07
N GLN A 381 23.35 3.83 -55.04
CA GLN A 381 22.07 4.48 -54.95
C GLN A 381 21.08 3.74 -54.06
N ILE A 382 21.09 2.40 -54.09
CA ILE A 382 20.24 1.54 -53.21
C ILE A 382 20.68 1.65 -51.73
N TYR A 383 21.99 1.87 -51.49
CA TYR A 383 22.55 1.84 -50.13
C TYR A 383 22.87 3.22 -49.53
N GLN A 384 22.68 4.32 -50.29
CA GLN A 384 22.90 5.70 -49.78
C GLN A 384 21.82 6.17 -48.80
N ASN A 385 20.59 5.70 -48.89
CA ASN A 385 19.51 6.02 -47.97
C ASN A 385 19.39 4.88 -46.98
N ASP A 386 19.58 5.14 -45.69
CA ASP A 386 19.51 4.20 -44.55
C ASP A 386 18.13 3.47 -44.40
N GLN A 387 17.28 3.47 -45.45
CA GLN A 387 16.04 2.70 -45.53
C GLN A 387 16.39 1.24 -45.88
N PHE A 388 16.42 0.40 -44.87
CA PHE A 388 17.05 -0.91 -44.90
C PHE A 388 16.30 -2.00 -45.69
N GLU A 389 15.03 -1.82 -46.07
CA GLU A 389 14.21 -2.92 -46.65
C GLU A 389 13.55 -2.60 -47.98
N GLN A 390 13.18 -1.36 -48.28
CA GLN A 390 12.44 -1.00 -49.50
C GLN A 390 13.10 0.15 -50.29
N VAL A 391 12.99 0.11 -51.59
CA VAL A 391 13.52 1.10 -52.51
C VAL A 391 12.37 1.72 -53.32
N GLU A 392 12.26 3.04 -53.32
CA GLU A 392 11.33 3.76 -54.20
C GLU A 392 11.84 3.70 -55.64
N VAL A 393 11.11 2.99 -56.52
CA VAL A 393 11.57 2.68 -57.87
C VAL A 393 11.53 3.90 -58.79
N ALA A 394 10.54 4.77 -58.67
CA ALA A 394 10.39 5.91 -59.61
C ALA A 394 11.54 6.94 -59.51
N PRO A 395 11.94 7.45 -58.33
CA PRO A 395 13.11 8.34 -58.23
C PRO A 395 14.40 7.64 -58.64
N TYR A 396 14.54 6.36 -58.27
CA TYR A 396 15.69 5.54 -58.59
C TYR A 396 15.84 5.35 -60.10
N ALA A 397 14.77 4.89 -60.81
CA ALA A 397 14.77 4.70 -62.27
C ALA A 397 14.97 6.01 -63.04
N THR A 398 14.31 7.11 -62.55
CA THR A 398 14.48 8.45 -63.15
C THR A 398 15.93 8.89 -63.16
N LYS A 399 16.61 8.76 -62.02
CA LYS A 399 18.01 9.15 -61.89
C LYS A 399 18.89 8.27 -62.76
N LEU A 400 18.69 6.95 -62.73
CA LEU A 400 19.46 6.00 -63.52
C LEU A 400 19.33 6.28 -65.04
N ILE A 401 18.10 6.52 -65.57
CA ILE A 401 17.85 6.80 -66.98
C ILE A 401 18.50 8.14 -67.42
N ASN A 402 18.40 9.18 -66.60
CA ASN A 402 19.03 10.46 -66.85
C ASN A 402 20.56 10.36 -66.86
N ASP A 403 21.14 9.60 -65.90
CA ASP A 403 22.59 9.38 -65.82
C ASP A 403 23.10 8.64 -67.12
N ILE A 404 22.32 7.65 -67.60
CA ILE A 404 22.64 6.95 -68.88
C ILE A 404 22.55 7.92 -70.07
N ALA A 405 21.43 8.66 -70.15
CA ALA A 405 21.19 9.59 -71.25
C ALA A 405 22.27 10.68 -71.32
N SER A 406 22.75 11.19 -70.23
CA SER A 406 23.80 12.21 -70.12
C SER A 406 25.17 11.73 -70.66
N GLY A 407 25.37 10.41 -70.76
CA GLY A 407 26.59 9.80 -71.28
C GLY A 407 26.65 9.71 -72.87
N TYR A 408 25.60 10.15 -73.58
CA TYR A 408 25.51 10.10 -75.02
C TYR A 408 25.27 11.49 -75.63
N GLU A 409 25.87 11.75 -76.80
CA GLU A 409 25.81 13.07 -77.44
C GLU A 409 24.49 13.31 -78.20
N THR A 410 23.77 12.26 -78.60
CA THR A 410 22.52 12.38 -79.36
C THR A 410 21.40 12.95 -78.48
N PRO A 411 20.75 14.06 -78.87
CA PRO A 411 19.61 14.59 -78.14
C PRO A 411 18.41 13.62 -78.21
N VAL A 412 18.01 13.07 -77.10
CA VAL A 412 16.86 12.16 -77.01
C VAL A 412 15.79 12.74 -76.04
N VAL A 413 14.56 12.80 -76.54
CA VAL A 413 13.42 13.20 -75.69
C VAL A 413 13.00 12.03 -74.83
N LEU A 414 13.21 12.18 -73.55
CA LEU A 414 12.80 11.19 -72.52
C LEU A 414 11.36 11.42 -72.12
N ASN A 415 10.51 10.41 -72.29
CA ASN A 415 9.14 10.40 -71.79
C ASN A 415 9.03 9.34 -70.68
N LEU A 416 9.10 9.78 -69.39
CA LEU A 416 9.11 8.90 -68.21
C LEU A 416 7.75 8.94 -67.56
N ARG A 417 7.02 7.81 -67.51
CA ARG A 417 5.78 7.58 -66.81
C ARG A 417 6.01 6.53 -65.74
N LEU A 418 6.51 6.99 -64.60
CA LEU A 418 6.93 6.10 -63.51
C LEU A 418 5.99 6.27 -62.34
N GLN A 419 5.25 5.22 -62.05
CA GLN A 419 4.36 5.19 -60.88
C GLN A 419 5.21 5.13 -59.60
N ALA A 420 4.77 5.82 -58.52
CA ALA A 420 5.41 5.76 -57.20
C ALA A 420 5.19 4.38 -56.59
N LEU A 421 6.16 3.51 -56.68
CA LEU A 421 6.16 2.12 -56.20
C LEU A 421 7.38 1.86 -55.34
N THR A 422 7.22 0.99 -54.39
CA THR A 422 8.35 0.45 -53.61
C THR A 422 8.56 -1.03 -53.93
N VAL A 423 9.80 -1.44 -54.03
CA VAL A 423 10.21 -2.83 -54.21
C VAL A 423 11.23 -3.22 -53.14
N ASP A 424 11.33 -4.50 -52.87
CA ASP A 424 12.37 -5.00 -51.98
C ASP A 424 13.75 -4.75 -52.61
N ARG A 425 14.76 -4.53 -51.77
CA ARG A 425 16.13 -4.28 -52.17
C ARG A 425 16.68 -5.37 -53.08
N GLU A 426 16.28 -6.63 -52.86
CA GLU A 426 16.69 -7.76 -53.70
C GLU A 426 16.13 -7.67 -55.11
N GLN A 427 15.00 -7.01 -55.34
CA GLN A 427 14.40 -6.76 -56.64
C GLN A 427 14.96 -5.48 -57.30
N ALA A 428 15.32 -4.46 -56.48
CA ALA A 428 15.77 -3.16 -56.99
C ALA A 428 17.05 -3.26 -57.84
N LEU A 429 18.04 -4.05 -57.37
CA LEU A 429 19.31 -4.19 -58.10
C LEU A 429 19.14 -4.87 -59.47
N PRO A 430 18.49 -6.05 -59.62
CA PRO A 430 18.21 -6.66 -60.90
C PRO A 430 17.38 -5.77 -61.82
N LEU A 431 16.36 -5.08 -61.31
CA LEU A 431 15.51 -4.17 -62.08
C LEU A 431 16.34 -2.99 -62.65
N GLY A 432 17.19 -2.38 -61.81
CA GLY A 432 18.08 -1.31 -62.25
C GLY A 432 19.08 -1.76 -63.35
N MET A 433 19.58 -2.97 -63.21
CA MET A 433 20.47 -3.54 -64.23
C MET A 433 19.75 -3.81 -65.56
N ILE A 434 18.47 -4.28 -65.50
CA ILE A 434 17.65 -4.44 -66.71
C ILE A 434 17.41 -3.08 -67.40
N ILE A 435 16.99 -2.06 -66.62
CA ILE A 435 16.78 -0.70 -67.10
C ILE A 435 18.07 -0.18 -67.75
N ASN A 436 19.21 -0.33 -67.10
CA ASN A 436 20.50 0.10 -67.62
C ASN A 436 20.85 -0.57 -68.96
N GLU A 437 20.68 -1.89 -69.05
CA GLU A 437 21.00 -2.62 -70.27
C GLU A 437 20.06 -2.26 -71.42
N VAL A 438 18.75 -2.19 -71.20
CA VAL A 438 17.76 -1.88 -72.24
C VAL A 438 17.91 -0.43 -72.74
N VAL A 439 17.98 0.54 -71.82
CA VAL A 439 18.15 1.95 -72.12
C VAL A 439 19.49 2.20 -72.86
N SER A 440 20.59 1.63 -72.36
CA SER A 440 21.89 1.75 -73.00
C SER A 440 21.89 1.16 -74.43
N ASN A 441 21.16 0.06 -74.64
CA ASN A 441 21.00 -0.55 -75.93
C ASN A 441 20.23 0.36 -76.93
N SER A 442 19.17 1.04 -76.48
CA SER A 442 18.47 2.03 -77.31
C SER A 442 19.40 3.16 -77.69
N PHE A 443 20.24 3.69 -76.81
CA PHE A 443 21.23 4.72 -77.19
C PHE A 443 22.31 4.21 -78.14
N LYS A 444 22.75 2.96 -77.97
CA LYS A 444 23.79 2.37 -78.81
C LYS A 444 23.32 1.99 -80.21
N TYR A 445 22.07 1.60 -80.39
CA TYR A 445 21.59 1.02 -81.64
C TYR A 445 20.46 1.80 -82.31
N ALA A 446 19.53 2.37 -81.50
CA ALA A 446 18.37 3.05 -82.06
C ALA A 446 18.65 4.49 -82.45
N PHE A 447 19.61 5.19 -81.83
CA PHE A 447 19.84 6.62 -82.04
C PHE A 447 21.16 6.97 -82.72
N VAL A 448 21.98 5.98 -83.03
CA VAL A 448 23.27 6.22 -83.72
C VAL A 448 23.06 6.86 -85.14
N GLY A 449 23.73 7.98 -85.33
CA GLY A 449 23.67 8.72 -86.61
C GLY A 449 22.37 9.52 -86.80
N ARG A 450 21.52 9.65 -85.85
CA ARG A 450 20.29 10.43 -85.88
C ARG A 450 20.49 11.79 -85.18
N GLN A 451 19.78 12.82 -85.68
CA GLN A 451 19.82 14.16 -85.10
C GLN A 451 18.96 14.27 -83.82
N SER A 452 17.99 13.38 -83.68
CA SER A 452 17.13 13.29 -82.49
C SER A 452 16.52 11.90 -82.33
N GLY A 453 16.12 11.52 -81.13
CA GLY A 453 15.39 10.29 -80.83
C GLY A 453 14.36 10.48 -79.73
N LYS A 454 13.47 9.49 -79.57
CA LYS A 454 12.49 9.47 -78.48
C LYS A 454 12.56 8.14 -77.77
N LEU A 455 12.73 8.21 -76.45
CA LEU A 455 12.69 7.06 -75.54
C LEU A 455 11.52 7.22 -74.54
N SER A 456 10.64 6.23 -74.51
CA SER A 456 9.53 6.18 -73.53
C SER A 456 9.76 5.06 -72.54
N VAL A 457 9.65 5.35 -71.26
CA VAL A 457 9.75 4.37 -70.21
C VAL A 457 8.51 4.47 -69.31
N GLU A 458 7.78 3.39 -69.26
CA GLU A 458 6.58 3.27 -68.38
C GLU A 458 6.83 2.19 -67.37
N LEU A 459 6.64 2.55 -66.08
CA LEU A 459 6.74 1.63 -64.95
C LEU A 459 5.48 1.77 -64.12
N GLY A 460 4.82 0.66 -63.84
CA GLY A 460 3.57 0.64 -63.10
C GLY A 460 3.26 -0.71 -62.51
N GLU A 461 2.08 -0.82 -61.93
CA GLU A 461 1.50 -2.07 -61.46
C GLU A 461 0.47 -2.57 -62.49
N ASP A 462 0.52 -3.85 -62.80
CA ASP A 462 -0.53 -4.57 -63.51
C ASP A 462 -0.95 -5.78 -62.69
N GLY A 463 -2.07 -5.62 -61.94
CA GLY A 463 -2.51 -6.60 -60.96
C GLY A 463 -1.52 -6.79 -59.83
N ASP A 464 -1.05 -8.02 -59.64
CA ASP A 464 -0.03 -8.35 -58.62
C ASP A 464 1.41 -8.29 -59.17
N ASN A 465 1.60 -7.82 -60.42
CA ASN A 465 2.89 -7.74 -61.07
C ASN A 465 3.35 -6.30 -61.21
N LEU A 466 4.68 -6.12 -61.18
CA LEU A 466 5.34 -4.89 -61.62
C LEU A 466 5.54 -5.00 -63.14
N SER A 467 5.09 -4.00 -63.89
CA SER A 467 5.24 -3.89 -65.34
C SER A 467 6.20 -2.78 -65.69
N LEU A 468 7.19 -3.08 -66.53
CA LEU A 468 8.13 -2.13 -67.08
C LEU A 468 8.11 -2.22 -68.62
N VAL A 469 7.77 -1.13 -69.26
CA VAL A 469 7.80 -1.03 -70.76
C VAL A 469 8.80 0.05 -71.19
N ILE A 470 9.76 -0.31 -72.02
CA ILE A 470 10.75 0.61 -72.62
C ILE A 470 10.60 0.57 -74.13
N ARG A 471 10.35 1.72 -74.73
CA ARG A 471 10.12 1.88 -76.17
C ARG A 471 11.04 2.96 -76.76
N ASP A 472 11.70 2.65 -77.80
CA ASP A 472 12.44 3.64 -78.66
C ASP A 472 11.75 3.84 -80.02
N ASP A 473 12.16 4.85 -80.78
CA ASP A 473 11.70 5.16 -82.13
C ASP A 473 12.76 4.82 -83.19
N GLY A 474 13.60 3.84 -82.91
CA GLY A 474 14.68 3.40 -83.73
C GLY A 474 14.28 2.43 -84.87
N PRO A 475 15.25 1.79 -85.55
CA PRO A 475 15.00 0.88 -86.65
C PRO A 475 14.42 -0.47 -86.26
N GLY A 476 14.19 -0.72 -84.99
CA GLY A 476 13.58 -1.94 -84.46
C GLY A 476 14.57 -3.06 -84.08
N ILE A 477 14.02 -4.22 -83.73
CA ILE A 477 14.72 -5.33 -83.05
C ILE A 477 15.71 -6.09 -83.94
N GLU A 478 15.52 -6.05 -85.25
CA GLU A 478 16.52 -6.69 -86.19
C GLU A 478 17.93 -6.15 -86.00
N ALA A 479 18.07 -4.89 -85.60
CA ALA A 479 19.33 -4.28 -85.17
C ALA A 479 19.82 -4.84 -83.80
N PHE A 480 18.94 -5.32 -82.96
CA PHE A 480 19.23 -5.88 -81.65
C PHE A 480 19.69 -7.36 -81.69
N ASN A 481 19.15 -8.17 -82.60
CA ASN A 481 19.37 -9.61 -82.72
C ASN A 481 20.61 -10.05 -83.47
N ARG A 482 21.35 -9.12 -84.08
CA ARG A 482 22.52 -9.44 -84.91
C ARG A 482 23.73 -10.02 -84.19
N THR A 483 23.73 -9.96 -82.91
CA THR A 483 24.72 -10.64 -82.08
C THR A 483 24.04 -11.14 -80.84
N GLY A 484 23.92 -12.44 -80.58
CA GLY A 484 23.55 -13.01 -79.33
C GLY A 484 24.48 -12.54 -78.17
N GLY A 485 24.46 -11.20 -77.94
CA GLY A 485 25.41 -10.47 -77.13
C GLY A 485 25.25 -10.75 -75.64
N MET A 486 26.27 -10.45 -74.87
CA MET A 486 26.31 -10.62 -73.44
C MET A 486 25.16 -9.90 -72.66
N GLY A 487 24.67 -8.75 -73.28
CA GLY A 487 23.53 -7.99 -72.69
C GLY A 487 22.23 -8.77 -72.69
N SER A 488 21.88 -9.46 -73.79
CA SER A 488 20.65 -10.29 -73.78
C SER A 488 20.69 -11.43 -72.77
N LYS A 489 21.86 -12.02 -72.51
CA LYS A 489 22.05 -13.06 -71.51
C LYS A 489 21.95 -12.48 -70.12
N LEU A 490 22.44 -11.26 -69.88
CA LEU A 490 22.31 -10.58 -68.55
C LEU A 490 20.86 -10.23 -68.27
N ILE A 491 20.12 -9.65 -69.24
CA ILE A 491 18.70 -9.36 -69.10
C ILE A 491 17.94 -10.66 -68.70
N ALA A 492 18.16 -11.74 -69.49
CA ALA A 492 17.49 -13.03 -69.19
C ALA A 492 17.80 -13.58 -67.80
N ASN A 493 19.05 -13.44 -67.33
CA ASN A 493 19.43 -13.88 -65.96
C ASN A 493 18.77 -13.03 -64.89
N PHE A 494 18.74 -11.70 -65.03
CA PHE A 494 18.10 -10.83 -64.05
C PHE A 494 16.57 -11.00 -64.04
N VAL A 495 15.96 -11.18 -65.23
CA VAL A 495 14.51 -11.47 -65.32
C VAL A 495 14.20 -12.81 -64.62
N LYS A 496 15.03 -13.83 -64.81
CA LYS A 496 14.91 -15.12 -64.12
C LYS A 496 15.10 -14.98 -62.61
N GLN A 497 16.05 -14.14 -62.17
CA GLN A 497 16.26 -13.85 -60.76
C GLN A 497 15.03 -13.18 -60.12
N LEU A 498 14.36 -12.31 -60.87
CA LEU A 498 13.14 -11.63 -60.46
C LEU A 498 11.90 -12.54 -60.56
N GLY A 499 12.03 -13.76 -61.11
CA GLY A 499 10.89 -14.65 -61.32
C GLY A 499 9.88 -14.17 -62.36
N GLY A 500 10.31 -13.22 -63.22
CA GLY A 500 9.49 -12.59 -64.22
C GLY A 500 9.64 -13.18 -65.63
N HIS A 501 9.00 -12.53 -66.58
CA HIS A 501 9.15 -12.80 -68.01
C HIS A 501 9.22 -11.49 -68.78
N PHE A 502 9.84 -11.53 -69.99
CA PHE A 502 9.91 -10.38 -70.83
C PHE A 502 9.61 -10.75 -72.31
N THR A 503 9.11 -9.79 -73.02
CA THR A 503 8.87 -9.88 -74.44
C THR A 503 9.52 -8.72 -75.16
N THR A 504 9.87 -8.96 -76.42
CA THR A 504 10.41 -7.90 -77.33
C THR A 504 9.68 -7.97 -78.62
N HIS A 505 9.23 -6.84 -79.16
CA HIS A 505 8.58 -6.74 -80.47
C HIS A 505 8.84 -5.36 -81.13
N ASN A 506 8.48 -5.24 -82.42
CA ASN A 506 8.59 -3.96 -83.16
C ASN A 506 7.22 -3.29 -83.18
N ASP A 507 7.18 -1.99 -82.84
CA ASP A 507 5.99 -1.13 -82.92
C ASP A 507 6.46 0.33 -83.12
N GLY A 508 6.84 0.67 -84.39
CA GLY A 508 7.42 1.97 -84.72
C GLY A 508 8.82 2.22 -84.12
N GLY A 509 9.47 1.17 -83.64
CA GLY A 509 10.77 1.09 -83.00
C GLY A 509 10.82 -0.20 -82.15
N ALA A 510 11.84 -0.37 -81.34
CA ALA A 510 11.93 -1.52 -80.45
C ALA A 510 11.10 -1.30 -79.14
N VAL A 511 10.34 -2.33 -78.76
CA VAL A 511 9.59 -2.35 -77.53
C VAL A 511 10.07 -3.53 -76.67
N PHE A 512 10.50 -3.24 -75.49
CA PHE A 512 10.83 -4.20 -74.43
C PHE A 512 9.76 -4.12 -73.36
N SER A 513 9.11 -5.25 -73.02
CA SER A 513 8.11 -5.33 -71.95
C SER A 513 8.53 -6.40 -70.95
N LEU A 514 8.55 -6.04 -69.68
CA LEU A 514 8.89 -6.92 -68.55
C LEU A 514 7.75 -6.96 -67.58
N GLU A 515 7.40 -8.15 -67.10
CA GLU A 515 6.49 -8.40 -65.99
C GLU A 515 7.18 -9.21 -64.93
N VAL A 516 7.11 -8.73 -63.67
CA VAL A 516 7.77 -9.34 -62.52
C VAL A 516 6.77 -9.46 -61.39
N PRO A 517 6.65 -10.62 -60.73
CA PRO A 517 5.84 -10.74 -59.51
C PRO A 517 6.31 -9.74 -58.47
N ARG A 518 5.37 -9.00 -57.89
CA ARG A 518 5.67 -8.07 -56.81
C ARG A 518 5.70 -8.85 -55.47
N VAL A 519 6.87 -8.90 -54.83
CA VAL A 519 6.97 -9.39 -53.46
C VAL A 519 6.44 -8.27 -52.57
N ARG A 520 5.22 -8.44 -52.07
CA ARG A 520 4.69 -7.56 -51.02
C ARG A 520 5.35 -7.94 -49.70
N ALA A 521 6.02 -7.00 -49.06
CA ALA A 521 6.44 -7.19 -47.68
C ALA A 521 5.24 -7.52 -46.77
N PRO A 522 5.37 -8.40 -45.80
CA PRO A 522 4.30 -8.63 -44.84
C PRO A 522 3.97 -7.30 -44.14
N GLN A 523 2.72 -6.85 -44.27
CA GLN A 523 2.22 -5.68 -43.53
C GLN A 523 2.51 -5.93 -42.06
N GLN A 524 3.38 -5.11 -41.45
CA GLN A 524 3.51 -5.06 -40.01
C GLN A 524 2.11 -4.73 -39.46
N ALA A 525 1.50 -5.69 -38.78
CA ALA A 525 0.28 -5.47 -38.05
C ALA A 525 0.53 -4.37 -36.99
N ALA A 526 -0.27 -3.30 -37.08
CA ALA A 526 -0.26 -2.14 -36.20
C ALA A 526 -0.55 -2.47 -34.73
#